data_9c40e43e11effa170c6fc68dc15ea9b4
#
_entry.id   9c40e43e11effa170c6fc68dc15ea9b4
#
_cell.length_a   1.000
_cell.length_b   1.000
_cell.length_c   1.000
_cell.angle_alpha   90.00
_cell.angle_beta   90.00
_cell.angle_gamma   90.00
#
_symmetry.space_group_name_H-M   'P 1'
#
loop_
_entity.id
_entity.type
_entity.pdbx_description
1 polymer ?
#
loop_
_entity_poly.entity_id
_entity_poly.type
_entity_poly.pdbx_seq_one_letter_code
_entity_poly.pdbx_strand_id
1 'polypeptide(L)'
;MMGLGDGIFQRAFVKNYPGAYLETPWPELYSDLDVKCVRPDTQLRTQAKNIGRHSQWHAPASGGMLRIAYHREPIVQGMRKCFRVNPKEFDLPDFGSPPVEGRYVLVRPATVRAEWRADTRNPLPEYIASASAEIRRRGWKVVSVADLEEGKEWAVGELPPADMRFHKGELRVTQLLSLLQHADAVIGGIGWIVPAAIAAKVPAWIICGGQGGFNAPEMITDPCMDLSRITFAVPDRFCRCTLKEHNCDKRITDYERKFSKWADALPIEMTP
;
A
#
# COMPACT_ATOMS: atom_id res chain seq x y z
N MET A 1 -8.40 -14.12 2.61
CA MET A 1 -8.51 -13.18 1.47
C MET A 1 -7.40 -12.16 1.58
N MET A 2 -6.76 -11.81 0.47
CA MET A 2 -5.55 -10.99 0.45
C MET A 2 -5.88 -9.57 -0.02
N GLY A 3 -5.46 -8.55 0.75
CA GLY A 3 -5.53 -7.16 0.33
C GLY A 3 -4.61 -6.85 -0.85
N LEU A 4 -4.74 -5.66 -1.45
CA LEU A 4 -3.88 -5.24 -2.57
C LEU A 4 -2.38 -5.31 -2.19
N GLY A 5 -2.03 -4.86 -0.99
CA GLY A 5 -0.64 -4.93 -0.50
C GLY A 5 -0.11 -6.34 -0.41
N ASP A 6 -0.93 -7.27 0.09
CA ASP A 6 -0.57 -8.69 0.17
C ASP A 6 -0.35 -9.29 -1.23
N GLY A 7 -1.20 -8.90 -2.20
CA GLY A 7 -1.07 -9.31 -3.60
C GLY A 7 0.25 -8.83 -4.21
N ILE A 8 0.70 -7.62 -3.89
CA ILE A 8 1.98 -7.08 -4.35
C ILE A 8 3.14 -7.90 -3.77
N PHE A 9 3.14 -8.20 -2.47
CA PHE A 9 4.15 -9.10 -1.90
C PHE A 9 4.12 -10.50 -2.54
N GLN A 10 2.92 -11.04 -2.73
CA GLN A 10 2.72 -12.38 -3.30
C GLN A 10 3.30 -12.50 -4.71
N ARG A 11 3.26 -11.43 -5.51
CA ARG A 11 3.78 -11.42 -6.88
C ARG A 11 5.23 -11.92 -6.95
N ALA A 12 6.11 -11.50 -6.04
CA ALA A 12 7.50 -11.90 -6.00
C ALA A 12 7.70 -13.43 -5.86
N PHE A 13 6.75 -14.09 -5.22
CA PHE A 13 6.74 -15.55 -5.07
C PHE A 13 6.12 -16.24 -6.28
N VAL A 14 4.99 -15.75 -6.78
CA VAL A 14 4.24 -16.31 -7.90
C VAL A 14 5.08 -16.37 -9.19
N LYS A 15 6.01 -15.44 -9.37
CA LYS A 15 6.98 -15.44 -10.47
C LYS A 15 7.75 -16.77 -10.64
N ASN A 16 7.85 -17.56 -9.58
CA ASN A 16 8.56 -18.85 -9.60
C ASN A 16 7.66 -20.02 -10.04
N TYR A 17 6.41 -19.76 -10.42
CA TYR A 17 5.41 -20.77 -10.77
C TYR A 17 4.75 -20.47 -12.12
N PRO A 18 5.49 -20.53 -13.25
CA PRO A 18 4.91 -20.29 -14.58
C PRO A 18 3.81 -21.32 -14.85
N GLY A 19 2.74 -20.90 -15.52
CA GLY A 19 1.57 -21.70 -15.81
C GLY A 19 0.62 -21.93 -14.62
N ALA A 20 0.92 -21.38 -13.44
CA ALA A 20 0.10 -21.55 -12.25
C ALA A 20 -1.30 -20.92 -12.38
N TYR A 21 -2.28 -21.56 -11.75
CA TYR A 21 -3.60 -20.98 -11.55
C TYR A 21 -3.61 -20.23 -10.23
N LEU A 22 -3.97 -18.95 -10.27
CA LEU A 22 -3.96 -18.04 -9.12
C LEU A 22 -5.34 -17.46 -8.88
N GLU A 23 -5.97 -17.83 -7.77
CA GLU A 23 -7.18 -17.17 -7.31
C GLU A 23 -6.82 -15.83 -6.67
N THR A 24 -7.17 -14.73 -7.33
CA THR A 24 -6.79 -13.36 -6.91
C THR A 24 -7.84 -12.33 -7.31
N PRO A 25 -8.15 -11.34 -6.45
CA PRO A 25 -8.96 -10.20 -6.83
C PRO A 25 -8.16 -9.10 -7.57
N TRP A 26 -6.85 -9.31 -7.79
CA TRP A 26 -5.90 -8.33 -8.35
C TRP A 26 -5.15 -8.89 -9.57
N PRO A 27 -5.84 -9.32 -10.64
CA PRO A 27 -5.20 -9.95 -11.79
C PRO A 27 -4.20 -9.03 -12.49
N GLU A 28 -4.37 -7.72 -12.40
CA GLU A 28 -3.52 -6.70 -12.99
C GLU A 28 -2.06 -6.79 -12.47
N LEU A 29 -1.87 -7.25 -11.23
CA LEU A 29 -0.55 -7.44 -10.65
C LEU A 29 0.27 -8.53 -11.34
N TYR A 30 -0.34 -9.36 -12.15
CA TYR A 30 0.26 -10.54 -12.77
C TYR A 30 0.17 -10.51 -14.29
N SER A 31 -0.14 -9.33 -14.89
CA SER A 31 -0.42 -9.19 -16.32
C SER A 31 0.77 -9.52 -17.23
N ASP A 32 1.98 -9.40 -16.73
CA ASP A 32 3.25 -9.70 -17.41
C ASP A 32 3.82 -11.09 -17.07
N LEU A 33 3.09 -11.89 -16.29
CA LEU A 33 3.51 -13.23 -15.88
C LEU A 33 2.67 -14.31 -16.57
N ASP A 34 3.28 -15.46 -16.80
CA ASP A 34 2.56 -16.66 -17.23
C ASP A 34 1.77 -17.27 -16.05
N VAL A 35 0.64 -16.61 -15.73
CA VAL A 35 -0.25 -16.98 -14.62
C VAL A 35 -1.70 -16.90 -15.08
N LYS A 36 -2.47 -17.93 -14.77
CA LYS A 36 -3.89 -18.03 -15.08
C LYS A 36 -4.73 -17.54 -13.91
N CYS A 37 -5.19 -16.29 -13.99
CA CYS A 37 -5.99 -15.69 -12.92
C CYS A 37 -7.39 -16.31 -12.87
N VAL A 38 -7.77 -16.80 -11.69
CA VAL A 38 -9.08 -17.37 -11.38
C VAL A 38 -9.85 -16.36 -10.53
N ARG A 39 -11.13 -16.20 -10.86
CA ARG A 39 -12.02 -15.30 -10.12
C ARG A 39 -12.26 -15.81 -8.70
N PRO A 40 -11.93 -15.02 -7.66
CA PRO A 40 -12.25 -15.39 -6.29
C PRO A 40 -13.70 -15.08 -5.95
N ASP A 41 -14.25 -15.80 -4.99
CA ASP A 41 -15.46 -15.38 -4.29
C ASP A 41 -15.08 -14.46 -3.12
N THR A 42 -15.68 -13.27 -3.07
CA THR A 42 -15.42 -12.28 -2.04
C THR A 42 -16.59 -11.35 -1.80
N GLN A 43 -16.79 -10.99 -0.53
CA GLN A 43 -17.73 -9.95 -0.11
C GLN A 43 -17.06 -8.63 0.22
N LEU A 44 -15.72 -8.56 0.13
CA LEU A 44 -14.99 -7.33 0.40
C LEU A 44 -15.20 -6.32 -0.75
N ARG A 45 -15.77 -5.16 -0.43
CA ARG A 45 -16.20 -4.12 -1.38
C ARG A 45 -15.15 -3.77 -2.43
N THR A 46 -13.93 -3.45 -2.00
CA THR A 46 -12.85 -3.04 -2.93
C THR A 46 -12.41 -4.17 -3.85
N GLN A 47 -12.43 -5.42 -3.37
CA GLN A 47 -12.13 -6.58 -4.19
C GLN A 47 -13.26 -6.85 -5.19
N ALA A 48 -14.52 -6.86 -4.73
CA ALA A 48 -15.66 -7.04 -5.59
C ALA A 48 -15.74 -5.97 -6.69
N LYS A 49 -15.43 -4.71 -6.35
CA LYS A 49 -15.34 -3.60 -7.30
C LYS A 49 -14.27 -3.88 -8.38
N ASN A 50 -13.07 -4.32 -8.00
CA ASN A 50 -12.02 -4.64 -8.96
C ASN A 50 -12.36 -5.85 -9.82
N ILE A 51 -12.86 -6.93 -9.20
CA ILE A 51 -13.31 -8.14 -9.90
C ILE A 51 -14.36 -7.81 -10.98
N GLY A 52 -15.32 -6.93 -10.65
CA GLY A 52 -16.35 -6.49 -11.58
C GLY A 52 -15.83 -5.65 -12.76
N ARG A 53 -14.63 -5.09 -12.67
CA ARG A 53 -13.96 -4.34 -13.73
C ARG A 53 -13.09 -5.21 -14.65
N HIS A 54 -12.86 -6.47 -14.25
CA HIS A 54 -12.03 -7.41 -15.00
C HIS A 54 -12.93 -8.43 -15.69
N SER A 55 -12.71 -8.67 -16.98
CA SER A 55 -13.58 -9.49 -17.83
C SER A 55 -13.01 -10.86 -18.18
N GLN A 56 -11.73 -11.07 -17.99
CA GLN A 56 -11.04 -12.31 -18.43
C GLN A 56 -10.60 -13.13 -17.22
N TRP A 57 -11.33 -14.23 -16.99
CA TRP A 57 -11.05 -15.17 -15.91
C TRP A 57 -10.88 -16.59 -16.46
N HIS A 58 -9.91 -17.31 -15.92
CA HIS A 58 -9.76 -18.75 -16.20
C HIS A 58 -10.66 -19.57 -15.29
N ALA A 59 -11.11 -20.71 -15.79
CA ALA A 59 -11.76 -21.70 -14.94
C ALA A 59 -10.78 -22.22 -13.89
N PRO A 60 -11.23 -22.58 -12.68
CA PRO A 60 -10.39 -23.22 -11.68
C PRO A 60 -9.72 -24.48 -12.22
N ALA A 61 -8.46 -24.72 -11.87
CA ALA A 61 -7.80 -25.99 -12.19
C ALA A 61 -8.36 -27.13 -11.33
N SER A 62 -8.39 -28.32 -11.90
CA SER A 62 -8.58 -29.55 -11.13
C SER A 62 -7.25 -29.89 -10.46
N GLY A 63 -7.19 -29.94 -9.14
CA GLY A 63 -5.96 -30.31 -8.41
C GLY A 63 -5.88 -29.67 -7.01
N GLY A 64 -4.76 -29.89 -6.35
CA GLY A 64 -4.51 -29.34 -5.02
C GLY A 64 -4.33 -27.82 -5.04
N MET A 65 -4.84 -27.16 -4.02
CA MET A 65 -4.73 -25.72 -3.85
C MET A 65 -3.72 -25.39 -2.73
N LEU A 66 -2.73 -24.54 -3.03
CA LEU A 66 -1.86 -23.98 -2.01
C LEU A 66 -2.58 -22.81 -1.34
N ARG A 67 -2.88 -22.95 -0.06
CA ARG A 67 -3.40 -21.85 0.75
C ARG A 67 -2.25 -21.01 1.30
N ILE A 68 -2.28 -19.72 1.01
CA ILE A 68 -1.34 -18.77 1.58
C ILE A 68 -1.87 -18.33 2.94
N ALA A 69 -1.18 -18.74 4.01
CA ALA A 69 -1.51 -18.40 5.38
C ALA A 69 -0.26 -17.87 6.08
N TYR A 70 -0.36 -16.67 6.66
CA TYR A 70 0.68 -16.10 7.52
C TYR A 70 -0.02 -15.48 8.74
N HIS A 71 0.14 -16.13 9.87
CA HIS A 71 -0.46 -15.66 11.12
C HIS A 71 0.65 -15.43 12.15
N ARG A 72 0.68 -14.23 12.71
CA ARG A 72 1.58 -13.84 13.81
C ARG A 72 3.09 -13.90 13.47
N GLU A 73 3.45 -13.86 12.21
CA GLU A 73 4.84 -13.79 11.74
C GLU A 73 4.99 -12.71 10.65
N PRO A 74 6.22 -12.27 10.35
CA PRO A 74 6.46 -11.34 9.25
C PRO A 74 5.88 -11.86 7.94
N ILE A 75 5.15 -11.00 7.22
CA ILE A 75 4.34 -11.38 6.07
C ILE A 75 5.14 -12.13 4.99
N VAL A 76 6.33 -11.63 4.67
CA VAL A 76 7.20 -12.26 3.65
C VAL A 76 7.74 -13.60 4.14
N GLN A 77 8.05 -13.72 5.42
CA GLN A 77 8.50 -15.00 6.00
C GLN A 77 7.39 -16.05 5.94
N GLY A 78 6.16 -15.67 6.27
CA GLY A 78 5.01 -16.56 6.14
C GLY A 78 4.75 -16.99 4.70
N MET A 79 4.85 -16.06 3.73
CA MET A 79 4.76 -16.39 2.31
C MET A 79 5.90 -17.33 1.86
N ARG A 80 7.14 -17.08 2.31
CA ARG A 80 8.30 -17.94 2.01
C ARG A 80 8.08 -19.38 2.46
N LYS A 81 7.49 -19.59 3.63
CA LYS A 81 7.12 -20.94 4.12
C LYS A 81 6.06 -21.60 3.26
N CYS A 82 5.03 -20.86 2.84
CA CYS A 82 3.96 -21.37 2.00
C CYS A 82 4.46 -21.72 0.59
N PHE A 83 5.14 -20.80 -0.06
CA PHE A 83 5.63 -20.96 -1.43
C PHE A 83 6.91 -21.81 -1.52
N ARG A 84 7.66 -21.97 -0.44
CA ARG A 84 8.95 -22.70 -0.39
C ARG A 84 9.98 -22.16 -1.39
N VAL A 85 9.92 -20.86 -1.68
CA VAL A 85 10.88 -20.14 -2.51
C VAL A 85 11.35 -18.86 -1.83
N ASN A 86 12.54 -18.38 -2.18
CA ASN A 86 13.05 -17.10 -1.77
C ASN A 86 12.87 -16.12 -2.94
N PRO A 87 12.11 -15.06 -2.76
CA PRO A 87 11.95 -14.05 -3.80
C PRO A 87 13.29 -13.34 -4.01
N LYS A 88 13.62 -13.06 -5.27
CA LYS A 88 14.84 -12.31 -5.63
C LYS A 88 14.59 -10.81 -5.71
N GLU A 89 13.37 -10.43 -6.08
CA GLU A 89 12.99 -9.05 -6.32
C GLU A 89 11.51 -8.84 -6.01
N PHE A 90 11.22 -7.67 -5.45
CA PHE A 90 9.86 -7.15 -5.28
C PHE A 90 9.66 -6.06 -6.32
N ASP A 91 8.81 -6.29 -7.29
CA ASP A 91 8.54 -5.41 -8.42
C ASP A 91 7.05 -5.31 -8.73
N LEU A 92 6.72 -4.46 -9.67
CA LEU A 92 5.39 -4.32 -10.28
C LEU A 92 5.53 -4.38 -11.81
N PRO A 93 4.47 -4.78 -12.54
CA PRO A 93 4.41 -4.53 -13.97
C PRO A 93 4.42 -3.02 -14.24
N ASP A 94 4.81 -2.63 -15.44
CA ASP A 94 4.58 -1.27 -15.92
C ASP A 94 3.08 -1.07 -16.19
N PHE A 95 2.49 -0.11 -15.50
CA PHE A 95 1.07 0.24 -15.66
C PHE A 95 0.84 1.40 -16.63
N GLY A 96 1.87 1.84 -17.34
CA GLY A 96 1.79 2.93 -18.31
C GLY A 96 1.62 4.32 -17.67
N SER A 97 1.21 5.28 -18.47
CA SER A 97 1.11 6.68 -18.06
C SER A 97 0.07 6.90 -16.95
N PRO A 98 0.37 7.72 -15.94
CA PRO A 98 -0.54 8.06 -14.87
C PRO A 98 -1.68 8.98 -15.38
N PRO A 99 -2.84 8.98 -14.71
CA PRO A 99 -3.95 9.87 -15.04
C PRO A 99 -3.73 11.33 -14.60
N VAL A 100 -2.53 11.68 -14.16
CA VAL A 100 -2.14 13.03 -13.73
C VAL A 100 -0.85 13.41 -14.41
N GLU A 101 -0.84 14.58 -15.04
CA GLU A 101 0.34 15.12 -15.70
C GLU A 101 1.24 15.90 -14.74
N GLY A 102 2.53 15.93 -15.07
CA GLY A 102 3.55 16.66 -14.34
C GLY A 102 3.98 15.97 -13.05
N ARG A 103 4.78 16.67 -12.26
CA ARG A 103 5.35 16.15 -11.00
C ARG A 103 4.35 16.25 -9.85
N TYR A 104 4.30 15.26 -9.01
CA TYR A 104 3.42 15.24 -7.84
C TYR A 104 3.91 14.29 -6.75
N VAL A 105 3.43 14.55 -5.54
CA VAL A 105 3.53 13.64 -4.40
C VAL A 105 2.17 12.97 -4.18
N LEU A 106 2.18 11.65 -4.07
CA LEU A 106 0.98 10.86 -3.80
C LEU A 106 0.73 10.77 -2.29
N VAL A 107 -0.45 11.16 -1.84
CA VAL A 107 -0.82 11.11 -0.42
C VAL A 107 -2.01 10.17 -0.23
N ARG A 108 -1.90 9.28 0.75
CA ARG A 108 -3.03 8.43 1.18
C ARG A 108 -3.46 8.82 2.59
N PRO A 109 -4.69 9.37 2.77
CA PRO A 109 -5.21 9.69 4.09
C PRO A 109 -5.39 8.42 4.94
N ALA A 110 -5.43 8.59 6.25
CA ALA A 110 -5.85 7.52 7.16
C ALA A 110 -7.35 7.26 6.96
N THR A 111 -7.71 6.00 6.66
CA THR A 111 -9.08 5.59 6.45
C THR A 111 -9.44 4.39 7.31
N VAL A 112 -10.73 4.25 7.64
CA VAL A 112 -11.31 3.10 8.30
C VAL A 112 -12.36 2.50 7.38
N ARG A 113 -12.35 1.17 7.26
CA ARG A 113 -13.36 0.39 6.52
C ARG A 113 -14.24 -0.36 7.50
N ALA A 114 -15.55 -0.30 7.30
CA ALA A 114 -16.49 -1.05 8.11
C ALA A 114 -16.24 -2.57 8.05
N GLU A 115 -16.01 -3.08 6.84
CA GLU A 115 -15.80 -4.52 6.58
C GLU A 115 -14.45 -5.07 7.08
N TRP A 116 -13.47 -4.20 7.27
CA TRP A 116 -12.13 -4.57 7.73
C TRP A 116 -11.58 -3.52 8.69
N ARG A 117 -12.24 -3.38 9.80
CA ARG A 117 -11.90 -2.35 10.78
C ARG A 117 -10.55 -2.65 11.46
N ALA A 118 -9.67 -1.66 11.48
CA ALA A 118 -8.36 -1.73 12.13
C ALA A 118 -7.90 -0.30 12.50
N ASP A 119 -8.65 0.37 13.35
CA ASP A 119 -8.45 1.78 13.74
C ASP A 119 -7.09 1.99 14.40
N THR A 120 -6.65 0.98 15.17
CA THR A 120 -5.37 0.99 15.86
C THR A 120 -4.18 1.17 14.91
N ARG A 121 -4.25 0.61 13.71
CA ARG A 121 -3.18 0.66 12.71
C ARG A 121 -2.94 2.06 12.16
N ASN A 122 -3.98 2.88 12.07
CA ASN A 122 -3.86 4.22 11.49
C ASN A 122 -2.98 5.13 12.34
N PRO A 123 -2.12 5.96 11.73
CA PRO A 123 -1.41 7.03 12.44
C PRO A 123 -2.39 8.10 12.92
N LEU A 124 -1.90 9.07 13.67
CA LEU A 124 -2.63 10.30 13.93
C LEU A 124 -2.83 11.04 12.60
N PRO A 125 -4.07 11.44 12.24
CA PRO A 125 -4.37 12.03 10.94
C PRO A 125 -3.65 13.36 10.70
N GLU A 126 -3.38 14.12 11.76
CA GLU A 126 -2.63 15.38 11.72
C GLU A 126 -1.23 15.24 11.14
N TYR A 127 -0.59 14.08 11.28
CA TYR A 127 0.73 13.85 10.69
C TYR A 127 0.67 13.78 9.16
N ILE A 128 -0.36 13.14 8.61
CA ILE A 128 -0.55 13.10 7.16
C ILE A 128 -0.92 14.50 6.65
N ALA A 129 -1.77 15.21 7.37
CA ALA A 129 -2.19 16.57 7.01
C ALA A 129 -1.02 17.55 7.03
N SER A 130 -0.20 17.53 8.10
CA SER A 130 1.00 18.35 8.25
C SER A 130 2.03 18.06 7.13
N ALA A 131 2.31 16.79 6.86
CA ALA A 131 3.20 16.39 5.78
C ALA A 131 2.71 16.88 4.41
N SER A 132 1.41 16.72 4.13
CA SER A 132 0.81 17.17 2.88
C SER A 132 0.87 18.70 2.73
N ALA A 133 0.59 19.43 3.80
CA ALA A 133 0.68 20.90 3.81
C ALA A 133 2.11 21.38 3.54
N GLU A 134 3.10 20.73 4.17
CA GLU A 134 4.52 21.06 3.98
C GLU A 134 4.99 20.80 2.54
N ILE A 135 4.60 19.69 1.94
CA ILE A 135 4.91 19.39 0.53
C ILE A 135 4.32 20.44 -0.41
N ARG A 136 3.07 20.85 -0.17
CA ARG A 136 2.44 21.92 -0.97
C ARG A 136 3.15 23.26 -0.77
N ARG A 137 3.58 23.59 0.45
CA ARG A 137 4.33 24.82 0.76
C ARG A 137 5.68 24.85 0.01
N ARG A 138 6.26 23.69 -0.27
CA ARG A 138 7.47 23.52 -1.09
C ARG A 138 7.22 23.60 -2.59
N GLY A 139 5.97 23.82 -3.02
CA GLY A 139 5.61 23.95 -4.43
C GLY A 139 5.28 22.64 -5.14
N TRP A 140 5.19 21.53 -4.42
CA TRP A 140 4.80 20.25 -5.01
C TRP A 140 3.28 20.16 -5.16
N LYS A 141 2.84 19.62 -6.29
CA LYS A 141 1.45 19.20 -6.48
C LYS A 141 1.18 17.97 -5.61
N VAL A 142 0.08 17.98 -4.86
CA VAL A 142 -0.35 16.84 -4.05
C VAL A 142 -1.56 16.18 -4.67
N VAL A 143 -1.45 14.87 -4.90
CA VAL A 143 -2.54 14.01 -5.37
C VAL A 143 -2.94 13.08 -4.23
N SER A 144 -4.18 13.17 -3.78
CA SER A 144 -4.70 12.34 -2.68
C SER A 144 -5.61 11.23 -3.18
N VAL A 145 -5.40 10.00 -2.70
CA VAL A 145 -6.14 8.80 -3.15
C VAL A 145 -6.80 8.07 -1.99
N ALA A 146 -8.08 7.76 -2.13
CA ALA A 146 -8.87 6.97 -1.20
C ALA A 146 -10.05 6.31 -1.94
N ASP A 147 -10.82 5.45 -1.27
CA ASP A 147 -12.07 4.89 -1.80
C ASP A 147 -13.19 5.09 -0.79
N LEU A 148 -13.50 6.39 -0.53
CA LEU A 148 -14.49 6.78 0.48
C LEU A 148 -15.91 6.50 -0.02
N GLU A 149 -16.71 5.94 0.87
CA GLU A 149 -18.11 5.66 0.62
C GLU A 149 -18.86 5.69 1.95
N GLU A 150 -19.93 6.47 2.03
CA GLU A 150 -20.72 6.63 3.25
C GLU A 150 -21.12 5.29 3.86
N GLY A 151 -20.92 5.14 5.16
CA GLY A 151 -21.21 3.91 5.91
C GLY A 151 -20.28 2.73 5.61
N LYS A 152 -19.34 2.83 4.64
CA LYS A 152 -18.45 1.74 4.25
C LYS A 152 -16.97 2.04 4.45
N GLU A 153 -16.51 3.21 4.01
CA GLU A 153 -15.14 3.67 4.25
C GLU A 153 -15.13 5.19 4.44
N TRP A 154 -14.48 5.66 5.49
CA TRP A 154 -14.38 7.08 5.83
C TRP A 154 -12.96 7.47 6.26
N ALA A 155 -12.64 8.75 6.12
CA ALA A 155 -11.38 9.29 6.60
C ALA A 155 -11.39 9.41 8.12
N VAL A 156 -10.22 9.20 8.73
CA VAL A 156 -9.99 9.50 10.15
C VAL A 156 -9.55 10.95 10.26
N GLY A 157 -10.32 11.77 10.97
CA GLY A 157 -10.07 13.20 11.07
C GLY A 157 -10.29 13.95 9.74
N GLU A 158 -9.65 15.10 9.62
CA GLU A 158 -9.72 15.91 8.40
C GLU A 158 -8.91 15.30 7.25
N LEU A 159 -9.42 15.47 6.04
CA LEU A 159 -8.68 15.08 4.84
C LEU A 159 -7.45 15.98 4.65
N PRO A 160 -6.30 15.42 4.29
CA PRO A 160 -5.10 16.22 4.04
C PRO A 160 -5.34 17.22 2.90
N PRO A 161 -4.74 18.42 2.94
CA PRO A 161 -4.79 19.36 1.85
C PRO A 161 -4.19 18.72 0.58
N ALA A 162 -4.90 18.83 -0.54
CA ALA A 162 -4.46 18.25 -1.80
C ALA A 162 -4.99 19.07 -2.98
N ASP A 163 -4.22 19.10 -4.07
CA ASP A 163 -4.56 19.81 -5.30
C ASP A 163 -5.51 18.98 -6.16
N MET A 164 -5.38 17.66 -6.10
CA MET A 164 -6.28 16.70 -6.75
C MET A 164 -6.68 15.60 -5.77
N ARG A 165 -7.92 15.12 -5.91
CA ARG A 165 -8.48 14.05 -5.07
C ARG A 165 -9.18 13.01 -5.93
N PHE A 166 -8.76 11.77 -5.76
CA PHE A 166 -9.45 10.58 -6.26
C PHE A 166 -9.96 9.79 -5.05
N HIS A 167 -11.14 10.16 -4.55
CA HIS A 167 -11.64 9.68 -3.27
C HIS A 167 -12.91 8.83 -3.36
N LYS A 168 -13.43 8.59 -4.57
CA LYS A 168 -14.67 7.84 -4.80
C LYS A 168 -14.42 6.44 -5.36
N GLY A 169 -13.18 5.96 -5.29
CA GLY A 169 -12.78 4.68 -5.87
C GLY A 169 -12.96 4.64 -7.39
N GLU A 170 -12.88 5.79 -8.06
CA GLU A 170 -12.98 5.94 -9.50
C GLU A 170 -11.80 5.34 -10.26
N LEU A 171 -10.61 5.31 -9.63
CA LEU A 171 -9.42 4.75 -10.25
C LEU A 171 -9.51 3.23 -10.36
N ARG A 172 -9.08 2.69 -11.48
CA ARG A 172 -8.74 1.27 -11.61
C ARG A 172 -7.44 0.99 -10.85
N VAL A 173 -7.20 -0.25 -10.49
CA VAL A 173 -5.94 -0.66 -9.81
C VAL A 173 -4.72 -0.30 -10.65
N THR A 174 -4.79 -0.47 -11.98
CA THR A 174 -3.73 -0.06 -12.91
C THR A 174 -3.45 1.45 -12.83
N GLN A 175 -4.47 2.29 -12.84
CA GLN A 175 -4.33 3.74 -12.73
C GLN A 175 -3.79 4.17 -11.34
N LEU A 176 -4.24 3.50 -10.26
CA LEU A 176 -3.78 3.75 -8.91
C LEU A 176 -2.30 3.42 -8.75
N LEU A 177 -1.87 2.27 -9.29
CA LEU A 177 -0.47 1.85 -9.24
C LEU A 177 0.41 2.64 -10.22
N SER A 178 -0.11 3.03 -11.38
CA SER A 178 0.58 3.96 -12.28
C SER A 178 0.82 5.31 -11.61
N LEU A 179 -0.19 5.87 -10.89
CA LEU A 179 0.01 7.07 -10.08
C LEU A 179 1.14 6.91 -9.07
N LEU A 180 1.25 5.75 -8.44
CA LEU A 180 2.32 5.51 -7.48
C LEU A 180 3.68 5.37 -8.18
N GLN A 181 3.77 4.66 -9.30
CA GLN A 181 5.01 4.44 -10.05
C GLN A 181 5.64 5.75 -10.56
N HIS A 182 4.82 6.73 -10.87
CA HIS A 182 5.25 8.02 -11.43
C HIS A 182 5.25 9.17 -10.41
N ALA A 183 4.94 8.87 -9.15
CA ALA A 183 5.03 9.88 -8.09
C ALA A 183 6.50 10.16 -7.73
N ASP A 184 6.82 11.41 -7.47
CA ASP A 184 8.15 11.81 -6.94
C ASP A 184 8.35 11.29 -5.51
N ALA A 185 7.26 11.16 -4.76
CA ALA A 185 7.24 10.54 -3.45
C ALA A 185 5.83 10.08 -3.05
N VAL A 186 5.76 9.23 -2.02
CA VAL A 186 4.50 8.73 -1.46
C VAL A 186 4.46 8.99 0.04
N ILE A 187 3.31 9.47 0.55
CA ILE A 187 3.09 9.74 1.97
C ILE A 187 1.82 9.03 2.44
N GLY A 188 1.88 8.34 3.56
CA GLY A 188 0.68 7.75 4.18
C GLY A 188 0.98 6.77 5.30
N GLY A 189 -0.08 6.15 5.81
CA GLY A 189 0.03 5.10 6.83
C GLY A 189 0.31 3.71 6.25
N ILE A 190 0.40 2.73 7.15
CA ILE A 190 0.61 1.32 6.76
C ILE A 190 -0.56 0.80 5.91
N GLY A 191 -0.24 0.21 4.77
CA GLY A 191 -1.21 -0.35 3.84
C GLY A 191 -0.56 -0.76 2.52
N TRP A 192 -1.35 -0.84 1.44
CA TRP A 192 -0.88 -1.24 0.12
C TRP A 192 0.24 -0.33 -0.44
N ILE A 193 0.32 0.93 0.01
CA ILE A 193 1.35 1.86 -0.45
C ILE A 193 2.77 1.42 -0.06
N VAL A 194 2.93 0.66 1.04
CA VAL A 194 4.24 0.19 1.51
C VAL A 194 4.85 -0.78 0.49
N PRO A 195 4.24 -1.95 0.21
CA PRO A 195 4.79 -2.86 -0.80
C PRO A 195 4.81 -2.25 -2.20
N ALA A 196 3.88 -1.36 -2.54
CA ALA A 196 3.88 -0.70 -3.84
C ALA A 196 5.06 0.28 -3.98
N ALA A 197 5.36 1.09 -2.98
CA ALA A 197 6.51 2.00 -3.00
C ALA A 197 7.84 1.25 -3.03
N ILE A 198 7.97 0.14 -2.28
CA ILE A 198 9.14 -0.75 -2.32
C ILE A 198 9.33 -1.31 -3.73
N ALA A 199 8.26 -1.90 -4.30
CA ALA A 199 8.31 -2.55 -5.61
C ALA A 199 8.54 -1.56 -6.76
N ALA A 200 8.01 -0.35 -6.66
CA ALA A 200 8.21 0.73 -7.64
C ALA A 200 9.48 1.55 -7.40
N LYS A 201 10.21 1.31 -6.31
CA LYS A 201 11.42 2.06 -5.90
C LYS A 201 11.16 3.58 -5.75
N VAL A 202 9.96 3.96 -5.32
CA VAL A 202 9.55 5.35 -5.11
C VAL A 202 9.87 5.78 -3.68
N PRO A 203 10.44 6.98 -3.44
CA PRO A 203 10.64 7.50 -2.10
C PRO A 203 9.34 7.53 -1.31
N ALA A 204 9.36 7.00 -0.08
CA ALA A 204 8.15 6.93 0.72
C ALA A 204 8.37 7.34 2.17
N TRP A 205 7.45 8.17 2.68
CA TRP A 205 7.32 8.51 4.08
C TRP A 205 6.12 7.77 4.66
N ILE A 206 6.40 6.71 5.39
CA ILE A 206 5.39 5.80 5.94
C ILE A 206 5.21 6.07 7.42
N ILE A 207 4.03 6.53 7.80
CA ILE A 207 3.72 6.89 9.18
C ILE A 207 3.07 5.69 9.87
N CYS A 208 3.73 5.17 10.88
CA CYS A 208 3.22 4.08 11.69
C CYS A 208 2.19 4.61 12.70
N GLY A 209 1.13 3.84 12.93
CA GLY A 209 0.16 4.09 14.01
C GLY A 209 0.43 3.17 15.19
N GLY A 210 -0.53 2.33 15.52
CA GLY A 210 -0.39 1.24 16.50
C GLY A 210 -0.37 -0.14 15.85
N GLN A 211 -0.80 -1.16 16.61
CA GLN A 211 -0.90 -2.55 16.16
C GLN A 211 0.45 -3.11 15.64
N GLY A 212 1.56 -2.71 16.28
CA GLY A 212 2.91 -3.07 15.85
C GLY A 212 3.20 -4.58 15.85
N GLY A 213 2.39 -5.40 16.57
CA GLY A 213 2.48 -6.84 16.48
C GLY A 213 2.21 -7.41 15.07
N PHE A 214 1.54 -6.63 14.20
CA PHE A 214 1.29 -7.00 12.79
C PHE A 214 1.88 -5.99 11.80
N ASN A 215 2.07 -4.74 12.19
CA ASN A 215 2.34 -3.62 11.30
C ASN A 215 3.66 -2.89 11.62
N ALA A 216 4.50 -3.43 12.49
CA ALA A 216 5.84 -2.89 12.66
C ALA A 216 6.66 -3.05 11.37
N PRO A 217 7.60 -2.15 11.08
CA PRO A 217 8.42 -2.25 9.87
C PRO A 217 8.98 -3.67 9.63
N GLU A 218 9.52 -4.31 10.65
CA GLU A 218 10.06 -5.67 10.59
C GLU A 218 8.99 -6.77 10.36
N MET A 219 7.71 -6.47 10.60
CA MET A 219 6.61 -7.40 10.32
C MET A 219 6.13 -7.33 8.86
N ILE A 220 6.33 -6.19 8.21
CA ILE A 220 5.83 -5.91 6.86
C ILE A 220 6.94 -5.70 5.83
N THR A 221 8.21 -5.80 6.24
CA THR A 221 9.37 -5.77 5.34
C THR A 221 10.22 -7.02 5.53
N ASP A 222 11.20 -7.21 4.67
CA ASP A 222 12.14 -8.32 4.72
C ASP A 222 13.54 -7.83 4.32
N PRO A 223 14.63 -8.40 4.88
CA PRO A 223 15.99 -8.00 4.54
C PRO A 223 16.35 -8.11 3.05
N CYS A 224 15.60 -8.89 2.26
CA CYS A 224 15.82 -8.97 0.81
C CYS A 224 15.18 -7.82 0.02
N MET A 225 14.46 -6.91 0.67
CA MET A 225 13.88 -5.73 0.04
C MET A 225 14.86 -4.56 0.02
N ASP A 226 14.84 -3.79 -1.06
CA ASP A 226 15.52 -2.49 -1.09
C ASP A 226 14.67 -1.45 -0.34
N LEU A 227 15.09 -1.13 0.86
CA LEU A 227 14.44 -0.13 1.71
C LEU A 227 15.14 1.23 1.69
N SER A 228 16.11 1.44 0.80
CA SER A 228 16.94 2.67 0.76
C SER A 228 16.10 3.95 0.55
N ARG A 229 14.93 3.82 -0.05
CA ARG A 229 14.00 4.92 -0.32
C ARG A 229 12.79 4.96 0.61
N ILE A 230 12.71 4.04 1.57
CA ILE A 230 11.56 3.91 2.47
C ILE A 230 11.93 4.42 3.85
N THR A 231 11.24 5.44 4.32
CA THR A 231 11.41 5.96 5.67
C THR A 231 10.16 5.69 6.49
N PHE A 232 10.33 5.01 7.62
CA PHE A 232 9.25 4.77 8.58
C PHE A 232 9.32 5.81 9.70
N ALA A 233 8.27 6.61 9.84
CA ALA A 233 8.04 7.47 11.00
C ALA A 233 7.30 6.65 12.08
N VAL A 234 8.05 6.19 13.06
CA VAL A 234 7.56 5.27 14.09
C VAL A 234 7.23 6.05 15.37
N PRO A 235 6.10 5.77 16.05
CA PRO A 235 5.80 6.36 17.36
C PRO A 235 6.90 6.11 18.39
N ASP A 236 7.15 7.09 19.26
CA ASP A 236 8.20 7.00 20.28
C ASP A 236 8.01 5.81 21.23
N ARG A 237 6.76 5.48 21.51
CA ARG A 237 6.33 4.31 22.28
C ARG A 237 5.51 3.38 21.41
N PHE A 238 6.17 2.75 20.44
CA PHE A 238 5.46 1.94 19.46
C PHE A 238 4.79 0.72 20.11
N CYS A 239 3.46 0.75 20.17
CA CYS A 239 2.66 -0.32 20.77
C CYS A 239 2.69 -1.59 19.92
N ARG A 240 3.18 -2.69 20.50
CA ARG A 240 3.26 -4.03 19.88
C ARG A 240 1.97 -4.86 20.02
N CYS A 241 0.83 -4.24 20.27
CA CYS A 241 -0.45 -4.96 20.34
C CYS A 241 -0.83 -5.54 18.97
N THR A 242 -1.78 -6.50 19.01
CA THR A 242 -2.38 -7.12 17.81
C THR A 242 -3.88 -6.79 17.70
N LEU A 243 -4.36 -5.87 18.52
CA LEU A 243 -5.77 -5.53 18.66
C LEU A 243 -6.21 -4.57 17.55
N LYS A 244 -7.41 -4.75 17.03
CA LYS A 244 -8.01 -3.86 16.03
C LYS A 244 -8.39 -2.50 16.61
N GLU A 245 -8.80 -2.49 17.88
CA GLU A 245 -9.12 -1.32 18.67
C GLU A 245 -8.27 -1.35 19.95
N HIS A 246 -7.43 -0.35 20.16
CA HIS A 246 -6.55 -0.23 21.32
C HIS A 246 -6.08 1.22 21.42
N ASN A 247 -5.99 1.74 22.63
CA ASN A 247 -5.50 3.10 22.91
C ASN A 247 -3.97 3.13 22.87
N CYS A 248 -3.40 3.05 21.66
CA CYS A 248 -1.96 3.15 21.45
C CYS A 248 -1.51 4.61 21.53
N ASP A 249 -0.38 4.84 22.20
CA ASP A 249 0.33 6.12 22.05
C ASP A 249 0.96 6.15 20.64
N LYS A 250 0.48 7.08 19.81
CA LYS A 250 0.90 7.22 18.41
C LYS A 250 1.76 8.46 18.18
N ARG A 251 2.22 9.13 19.26
CA ARG A 251 3.01 10.35 19.19
C ARG A 251 4.40 10.08 18.62
N ILE A 252 4.83 11.00 17.78
CA ILE A 252 6.17 11.02 17.20
C ILE A 252 6.78 12.37 17.55
N THR A 253 7.74 12.40 18.46
CA THR A 253 8.46 13.62 18.85
C THR A 253 9.18 14.22 17.65
N ASP A 254 9.12 15.55 17.52
CA ASP A 254 9.75 16.30 16.41
C ASP A 254 9.33 15.83 15.02
N TYR A 255 8.06 15.41 14.86
CA TYR A 255 7.56 14.88 13.60
C TYR A 255 7.84 15.81 12.42
N GLU A 256 7.48 17.08 12.53
CA GLU A 256 7.63 18.08 11.47
C GLU A 256 9.10 18.26 11.08
N ARG A 257 10.01 18.28 12.04
CA ARG A 257 11.45 18.39 11.78
C ARG A 257 11.99 17.14 11.08
N LYS A 258 11.57 15.95 11.51
CA LYS A 258 11.94 14.68 10.88
C LYS A 258 11.43 14.61 9.45
N PHE A 259 10.18 15.02 9.23
CA PHE A 259 9.55 15.06 7.92
C PHE A 259 10.24 16.08 7.00
N SER A 260 10.47 17.31 7.49
CA SER A 260 11.16 18.35 6.71
C SER A 260 12.53 17.89 6.23
N LYS A 261 13.32 17.26 7.11
CA LYS A 261 14.63 16.70 6.74
C LYS A 261 14.52 15.63 5.65
N TRP A 262 13.52 14.76 5.71
CA TRP A 262 13.28 13.79 4.65
C TRP A 262 12.87 14.46 3.34
N ALA A 263 11.97 15.43 3.41
CA ALA A 263 11.51 16.18 2.25
C ALA A 263 12.62 17.01 1.58
N ASP A 264 13.62 17.49 2.34
CA ASP A 264 14.81 18.18 1.80
C ASP A 264 15.68 17.26 0.93
N ALA A 265 15.62 15.95 1.16
CA ALA A 265 16.36 14.96 0.38
C ALA A 265 15.62 14.48 -0.88
N LEU A 266 14.39 14.92 -1.10
CA LEU A 266 13.67 14.61 -2.34
C LEU A 266 14.30 15.36 -3.52
N PRO A 267 14.38 14.74 -4.71
CA PRO A 267 14.98 15.38 -5.86
C PRO A 267 14.13 16.57 -6.30
N ILE A 268 14.59 17.76 -5.97
CA ILE A 268 14.04 19.01 -6.48
C ILE A 268 14.79 19.31 -7.78
N GLU A 269 14.26 18.89 -8.91
CA GLU A 269 14.61 19.56 -10.16
C GLU A 269 13.86 20.89 -10.17
N MET A 270 14.58 21.98 -9.93
CA MET A 270 14.03 23.30 -10.18
C MET A 270 13.71 23.36 -11.68
N THR A 271 12.43 23.45 -12.00
CA THR A 271 12.01 23.78 -13.36
C THR A 271 12.60 25.13 -13.72
N PRO A 272 13.33 25.26 -14.83
CA PRO A 272 13.91 26.53 -15.26
C PRO A 272 12.85 27.59 -15.53
#